data_92061f41c86f97758d6ab844e20baaa5
#
_entry.id   92061f41c86f97758d6ab844e20baaa5
#
_cell.length_a   1.000
_cell.length_b   1.000
_cell.length_c   1.000
_cell.angle_alpha   90.00
_cell.angle_beta   90.00
_cell.angle_gamma   90.00
#
_symmetry.space_group_name_H-M   'P 1'
#
loop_
_entity.id
_entity.type
_entity.pdbx_description
1 polymer ?
#
loop_
_entity_poly.entity_id
_entity_poly.type
_entity_poly.pdbx_seq_one_letter_code
_entity_poly.pdbx_strand_id
1 'polypeptide(L)'
;MIIEDLGIIDYVAAGELQRQRLEGVLAGTGPETLFILEHPPVVTLGLRGGAENLHVSEEYLRQHGIALVHCDRGGNITCHYPGQLVAYPIFKIQAKTGGIHRLFWCMEETVIRTAAHFGVVAERAEGRPGVWVGPRKLCSIGMGVKRGVTWHGLSMNVSKDTGLFDIITLCGLRGASATSLEK
;
A
#
# COMPACT_ATOMS: atom_id res chain seq x y z
N MET A 1 10.31 -13.93 -12.45
CA MET A 1 9.76 -13.27 -11.26
C MET A 1 10.15 -14.06 -10.03
N ILE A 2 10.58 -13.39 -8.99
CA ILE A 2 10.84 -13.97 -7.67
C ILE A 2 9.91 -13.35 -6.62
N ILE A 3 9.71 -14.04 -5.51
CA ILE A 3 8.98 -13.54 -4.34
C ILE A 3 9.98 -13.49 -3.19
N GLU A 4 10.07 -12.35 -2.52
CA GLU A 4 10.93 -12.15 -1.35
C GLU A 4 10.09 -11.68 -0.18
N ASP A 5 10.13 -12.42 0.92
CA ASP A 5 9.55 -12.02 2.20
C ASP A 5 10.63 -11.27 2.99
N LEU A 6 10.35 -10.01 3.31
CA LEU A 6 11.27 -9.12 4.03
C LEU A 6 10.94 -9.02 5.53
N GLY A 7 9.88 -9.70 5.99
CA GLY A 7 9.40 -9.57 7.36
C GLY A 7 9.01 -8.14 7.70
N ILE A 8 9.29 -7.71 8.94
CA ILE A 8 9.06 -6.32 9.37
C ILE A 8 10.30 -5.48 9.02
N ILE A 9 10.12 -4.50 8.14
CA ILE A 9 11.21 -3.63 7.66
C ILE A 9 10.80 -2.16 7.69
N ASP A 10 11.74 -1.27 8.00
CA ASP A 10 11.56 0.17 7.92
C ASP A 10 11.12 0.63 6.52
N TYR A 11 10.24 1.65 6.47
CA TYR A 11 9.65 2.11 5.20
C TYR A 11 10.69 2.67 4.23
N VAL A 12 11.66 3.44 4.75
CA VAL A 12 12.72 4.04 3.93
C VAL A 12 13.67 2.96 3.41
N ALA A 13 14.06 2.01 4.28
CA ALA A 13 14.90 0.87 3.90
C ALA A 13 14.23 0.00 2.82
N ALA A 14 12.93 -0.29 2.98
CA ALA A 14 12.16 -1.00 1.94
C ALA A 14 12.10 -0.21 0.63
N GLY A 15 11.98 1.13 0.70
CA GLY A 15 12.03 2.01 -0.46
C GLY A 15 13.36 1.95 -1.22
N GLU A 16 14.47 1.81 -0.50
CA GLU A 16 15.80 1.65 -1.11
C GLU A 16 15.93 0.31 -1.85
N LEU A 17 15.46 -0.79 -1.24
CA LEU A 17 15.43 -2.10 -1.89
C LEU A 17 14.57 -2.08 -3.16
N GLN A 18 13.42 -1.43 -3.11
CA GLN A 18 12.56 -1.26 -4.27
C GLN A 18 13.28 -0.49 -5.40
N ARG A 19 13.98 0.62 -5.07
CA ARG A 19 14.75 1.39 -6.07
C ARG A 19 15.86 0.57 -6.70
N GLN A 20 16.63 -0.16 -5.92
CA GLN A 20 17.68 -1.05 -6.41
C GLN A 20 17.11 -2.10 -7.36
N ARG A 21 16.01 -2.75 -6.99
CA ARG A 21 15.34 -3.75 -7.81
C ARG A 21 14.78 -3.14 -9.10
N LEU A 22 14.15 -1.99 -9.01
CA LEU A 22 13.61 -1.25 -10.15
C LEU A 22 14.70 -0.91 -11.17
N GLU A 23 15.86 -0.39 -10.74
CA GLU A 23 16.97 -0.10 -11.65
C GLU A 23 17.53 -1.37 -12.29
N GLY A 24 17.61 -2.48 -11.56
CA GLY A 24 17.99 -3.79 -12.11
C GLY A 24 17.03 -4.27 -13.21
N VAL A 25 15.71 -4.15 -12.98
CA VAL A 25 14.69 -4.50 -13.99
C VAL A 25 14.78 -3.57 -15.20
N LEU A 26 14.98 -2.27 -14.99
CA LEU A 26 15.14 -1.29 -16.08
C LEU A 26 16.38 -1.57 -16.94
N ALA A 27 17.49 -1.98 -16.32
CA ALA A 27 18.73 -2.34 -17.00
C ALA A 27 18.68 -3.74 -17.64
N GLY A 28 17.67 -4.55 -17.32
CA GLY A 28 17.60 -5.96 -17.76
C GLY A 28 18.57 -6.89 -17.05
N THR A 29 19.15 -6.46 -15.92
CA THR A 29 20.13 -7.21 -15.13
C THR A 29 19.56 -7.85 -13.88
N GLY A 30 18.33 -7.46 -13.49
CA GLY A 30 17.64 -7.95 -12.29
C GLY A 30 16.28 -8.58 -12.62
N PRO A 31 15.81 -9.52 -11.80
CA PRO A 31 14.51 -10.16 -11.98
C PRO A 31 13.37 -9.21 -11.54
N GLU A 32 12.21 -9.36 -12.16
CA GLU A 32 10.97 -8.87 -11.59
C GLU A 32 10.74 -9.52 -10.23
N THR A 33 10.32 -8.73 -9.24
CA THR A 33 10.22 -9.17 -7.85
C THR A 33 8.91 -8.71 -7.23
N LEU A 34 8.27 -9.60 -6.47
CA LEU A 34 7.22 -9.26 -5.53
C LEU A 34 7.81 -9.27 -4.11
N PHE A 35 7.92 -8.11 -3.49
CA PHE A 35 8.23 -8.03 -2.07
C PHE A 35 6.96 -8.17 -1.24
N ILE A 36 7.01 -9.04 -0.22
CA ILE A 36 5.98 -9.19 0.81
C ILE A 36 6.61 -8.76 2.12
N LEU A 37 5.92 -7.92 2.90
CA LEU A 37 6.50 -7.35 4.12
C LEU A 37 5.44 -6.75 5.03
N GLU A 38 5.87 -6.29 6.18
CA GLU A 38 5.16 -5.38 7.08
C GLU A 38 6.06 -4.19 7.41
N HIS A 39 5.47 -3.09 7.88
CA HIS A 39 6.22 -1.93 8.36
C HIS A 39 5.99 -1.68 9.85
N PRO A 40 6.98 -1.15 10.59
CA PRO A 40 6.73 -0.43 11.84
C PRO A 40 5.72 0.69 11.64
N PRO A 41 5.12 1.24 12.72
CA PRO A 41 4.15 2.33 12.60
C PRO A 41 4.71 3.52 11.81
N VAL A 42 4.07 3.82 10.68
CA VAL A 42 4.46 4.94 9.80
C VAL A 42 3.25 5.54 9.12
N VAL A 43 3.20 6.87 9.07
CA VAL A 43 2.29 7.64 8.22
C VAL A 43 3.06 8.05 6.96
N THR A 44 2.47 7.80 5.80
CA THR A 44 3.09 8.16 4.51
C THR A 44 2.25 9.17 3.75
N LEU A 45 2.88 10.21 3.22
CA LEU A 45 2.28 11.23 2.37
C LEU A 45 2.71 10.98 0.93
N GLY A 46 1.74 10.69 0.06
CA GLY A 46 2.00 10.42 -1.35
C GLY A 46 2.05 11.68 -2.20
N LEU A 47 2.17 11.49 -3.53
CA LEU A 47 2.33 12.59 -4.50
C LEU A 47 1.14 13.58 -4.56
N ARG A 48 -0.04 13.19 -4.07
CA ARG A 48 -1.21 14.09 -3.99
C ARG A 48 -1.28 14.88 -2.70
N GLY A 49 -0.20 14.93 -1.91
CA GLY A 49 -0.16 15.59 -0.61
C GLY A 49 -0.77 14.73 0.49
N GLY A 50 -1.49 15.36 1.41
CA GLY A 50 -2.20 14.67 2.49
C GLY A 50 -1.89 15.19 3.88
N ALA A 51 -0.97 16.14 4.05
CA ALA A 51 -0.68 16.72 5.36
C ALA A 51 -1.93 17.34 6.00
N GLU A 52 -2.81 17.90 5.20
CA GLU A 52 -4.12 18.44 5.61
C GLU A 52 -5.10 17.36 6.12
N ASN A 53 -4.80 16.10 5.85
CA ASN A 53 -5.57 14.93 6.30
C ASN A 53 -4.95 14.23 7.51
N LEU A 54 -3.89 14.78 8.09
CA LEU A 54 -3.30 14.34 9.35
C LEU A 54 -3.94 15.12 10.51
N HIS A 55 -4.51 14.43 11.48
CA HIS A 55 -5.29 15.04 12.57
C HIS A 55 -4.47 15.31 13.83
N VAL A 56 -3.21 14.93 13.84
CA VAL A 56 -2.30 15.07 14.96
C VAL A 56 -1.03 15.82 14.53
N SER A 57 -0.29 16.37 15.48
CA SER A 57 0.96 17.05 15.19
C SER A 57 2.11 16.05 14.93
N GLU A 58 3.17 16.50 14.26
CA GLU A 58 4.39 15.69 14.09
C GLU A 58 5.02 15.35 15.45
N GLU A 59 4.90 16.24 16.44
CA GLU A 59 5.34 15.98 17.80
C GLU A 59 4.60 14.79 18.42
N TYR A 60 3.28 14.71 18.23
CA TYR A 60 2.48 13.56 18.65
C TYR A 60 2.99 12.26 18.01
N LEU A 61 3.23 12.25 16.70
CA LEU A 61 3.75 11.07 15.98
C LEU A 61 5.09 10.64 16.57
N ARG A 62 6.01 11.57 16.79
CA ARG A 62 7.33 11.30 17.37
C ARG A 62 7.24 10.69 18.77
N GLN A 63 6.39 11.24 19.63
CA GLN A 63 6.18 10.74 20.99
C GLN A 63 5.59 9.32 21.03
N HIS A 64 4.85 8.93 19.99
CA HIS A 64 4.24 7.60 19.87
C HIS A 64 5.06 6.63 18.99
N GLY A 65 6.28 7.02 18.61
CA GLY A 65 7.14 6.17 17.78
C GLY A 65 6.60 5.93 16.36
N ILE A 66 5.80 6.85 15.83
CA ILE A 66 5.21 6.77 14.49
C ILE A 66 6.05 7.64 13.56
N ALA A 67 6.64 7.04 12.53
CA ALA A 67 7.38 7.80 11.52
C ALA A 67 6.42 8.58 10.60
N LEU A 68 6.88 9.73 10.09
CA LEU A 68 6.21 10.48 9.02
C LEU A 68 7.14 10.54 7.80
N VAL A 69 6.68 10.01 6.66
CA VAL A 69 7.50 9.91 5.45
C VAL A 69 6.78 10.50 4.25
N HIS A 70 7.42 11.45 3.56
CA HIS A 70 7.02 11.89 2.23
C HIS A 70 7.58 10.92 1.20
N CYS A 71 6.71 10.40 0.32
CA CYS A 71 7.09 9.38 -0.65
C CYS A 71 6.47 9.63 -2.03
N ASP A 72 7.03 8.98 -3.02
CA ASP A 72 6.68 9.12 -4.43
C ASP A 72 5.68 8.07 -4.94
N ARG A 73 4.95 7.40 -4.02
CA ARG A 73 3.79 6.59 -4.40
C ARG A 73 2.62 7.45 -4.85
N GLY A 74 1.78 6.89 -5.70
CA GLY A 74 0.48 7.50 -5.99
C GLY A 74 -0.42 7.59 -4.76
N GLY A 75 -1.38 8.50 -4.81
CA GLY A 75 -2.37 8.69 -3.75
C GLY A 75 -2.01 9.79 -2.75
N ASN A 76 -2.80 9.86 -1.69
CA ASN A 76 -2.75 10.84 -0.61
C ASN A 76 -2.11 10.21 0.64
N ILE A 77 -2.57 10.50 1.83
CA ILE A 77 -2.10 9.94 3.11
C ILE A 77 -2.55 8.49 3.32
N THR A 78 -1.71 7.67 3.92
CA THR A 78 -2.07 6.36 4.50
C THR A 78 -1.17 6.02 5.68
N CYS A 79 -1.50 4.92 6.40
CA CYS A 79 -0.69 4.40 7.49
C CYS A 79 -0.26 2.97 7.19
N HIS A 80 0.90 2.58 7.77
CA HIS A 80 1.33 1.20 7.84
C HIS A 80 1.70 0.86 9.29
N TYR A 81 1.54 -0.40 9.67
CA TYR A 81 1.77 -0.89 11.03
C TYR A 81 1.90 -2.41 11.04
N PRO A 82 2.49 -3.03 12.06
CA PRO A 82 2.53 -4.48 12.20
C PRO A 82 1.12 -5.10 12.22
N GLY A 83 0.93 -6.18 11.46
CA GLY A 83 -0.40 -6.78 11.22
C GLY A 83 -1.09 -6.25 9.96
N GLN A 84 -0.38 -5.46 9.15
CA GLN A 84 -0.80 -5.05 7.80
C GLN A 84 0.12 -5.70 6.77
N LEU A 85 -0.42 -6.59 5.94
CA LEU A 85 0.33 -7.19 4.83
C LEU A 85 0.57 -6.14 3.75
N VAL A 86 1.83 -5.93 3.42
CA VAL A 86 2.25 -5.03 2.34
C VAL A 86 2.85 -5.84 1.19
N ALA A 87 2.48 -5.49 -0.04
CA ALA A 87 2.99 -6.14 -1.24
C ALA A 87 3.45 -5.10 -2.28
N TYR A 88 4.73 -5.18 -2.67
CA TYR A 88 5.35 -4.28 -3.64
C TYR A 88 5.76 -5.04 -4.90
N PRO A 89 4.95 -5.02 -5.98
CA PRO A 89 5.31 -5.61 -7.26
C PRO A 89 6.25 -4.68 -8.04
N ILE A 90 7.48 -5.13 -8.24
CA ILE A 90 8.47 -4.47 -9.10
C ILE A 90 8.46 -5.19 -10.45
N PHE A 91 7.49 -4.82 -11.30
CA PHE A 91 7.18 -5.52 -12.54
C PHE A 91 7.29 -4.59 -13.75
N LYS A 92 7.73 -5.14 -14.87
CA LYS A 92 7.70 -4.44 -16.16
C LYS A 92 6.33 -4.63 -16.81
N ILE A 93 5.52 -3.58 -16.81
CA ILE A 93 4.20 -3.58 -17.42
C ILE A 93 4.25 -3.19 -18.89
N GLN A 94 3.34 -3.75 -19.69
CA GLN A 94 3.24 -3.47 -21.13
C GLN A 94 1.87 -2.89 -21.44
N ALA A 95 1.83 -1.77 -22.17
CA ALA A 95 0.58 -1.10 -22.57
C ALA A 95 -0.36 -2.05 -23.33
N LYS A 96 0.19 -2.90 -24.22
CA LYS A 96 -0.58 -3.88 -25.01
C LYS A 96 -1.32 -4.93 -24.17
N THR A 97 -0.90 -5.16 -22.93
CA THR A 97 -1.55 -6.10 -22.00
C THR A 97 -2.40 -5.39 -20.92
N GLY A 98 -2.76 -4.11 -21.16
CA GLY A 98 -3.57 -3.31 -20.26
C GLY A 98 -2.79 -2.45 -19.26
N GLY A 99 -1.45 -2.55 -19.27
CA GLY A 99 -0.56 -1.66 -18.49
C GLY A 99 -0.89 -1.60 -17.01
N ILE A 100 -0.80 -0.37 -16.47
CA ILE A 100 -1.04 -0.11 -15.04
C ILE A 100 -2.48 -0.42 -14.60
N HIS A 101 -3.47 -0.16 -15.45
CA HIS A 101 -4.88 -0.42 -15.12
C HIS A 101 -5.14 -1.91 -14.90
N ARG A 102 -4.56 -2.77 -15.76
CA ARG A 102 -4.67 -4.21 -15.60
C ARG A 102 -4.00 -4.70 -14.34
N LEU A 103 -2.79 -4.21 -14.03
CA LEU A 103 -2.09 -4.56 -12.81
C LEU A 103 -2.88 -4.14 -11.57
N PHE A 104 -3.41 -2.91 -11.56
CA PHE A 104 -4.23 -2.40 -10.48
C PHE A 104 -5.46 -3.30 -10.24
N TRP A 105 -6.17 -3.64 -11.31
CA TRP A 105 -7.30 -4.57 -11.25
C TRP A 105 -6.89 -5.93 -10.69
N CYS A 106 -5.75 -6.49 -11.13
CA CYS A 106 -5.24 -7.77 -10.64
C CYS A 106 -4.90 -7.72 -9.15
N MET A 107 -4.34 -6.61 -8.66
CA MET A 107 -4.05 -6.43 -7.23
C MET A 107 -5.33 -6.42 -6.41
N GLU A 108 -6.34 -5.68 -6.83
CA GLU A 108 -7.66 -5.69 -6.17
C GLU A 108 -8.27 -7.08 -6.19
N GLU A 109 -8.24 -7.77 -7.34
CA GLU A 109 -8.77 -9.13 -7.48
C GLU A 109 -8.06 -10.11 -6.55
N THR A 110 -6.73 -10.00 -6.41
CA THR A 110 -5.95 -10.82 -5.49
C THR A 110 -6.43 -10.63 -4.05
N VAL A 111 -6.60 -9.37 -3.62
CA VAL A 111 -7.10 -9.07 -2.27
C VAL A 111 -8.51 -9.59 -2.06
N ILE A 112 -9.42 -9.41 -3.03
CA ILE A 112 -10.80 -9.90 -2.96
C ILE A 112 -10.82 -11.43 -2.79
N ARG A 113 -10.05 -12.16 -3.59
CA ARG A 113 -9.95 -13.63 -3.48
C ARG A 113 -9.32 -14.08 -2.17
N THR A 114 -8.31 -13.36 -1.71
CA THR A 114 -7.70 -13.62 -0.41
C THR A 114 -8.71 -13.43 0.71
N ALA A 115 -9.44 -12.30 0.72
CA ALA A 115 -10.49 -12.05 1.70
C ALA A 115 -11.59 -13.13 1.69
N ALA A 116 -12.03 -13.54 0.50
CA ALA A 116 -13.03 -14.60 0.34
C ALA A 116 -12.55 -15.95 0.91
N HIS A 117 -11.25 -16.27 0.80
CA HIS A 117 -10.66 -17.48 1.41
C HIS A 117 -10.81 -17.49 2.93
N PHE A 118 -10.81 -16.31 3.57
CA PHE A 118 -11.04 -16.14 5.00
C PHE A 118 -12.51 -15.83 5.35
N GLY A 119 -13.43 -16.02 4.41
CA GLY A 119 -14.87 -15.81 4.64
C GLY A 119 -15.33 -14.36 4.66
N VAL A 120 -14.47 -13.41 4.24
CA VAL A 120 -14.79 -11.99 4.17
C VAL A 120 -15.23 -11.62 2.76
N VAL A 121 -16.45 -11.07 2.63
CA VAL A 121 -16.97 -10.56 1.36
C VAL A 121 -16.44 -9.15 1.13
N ALA A 122 -15.47 -9.03 0.25
CA ALA A 122 -14.82 -7.79 -0.12
C ALA A 122 -15.05 -7.46 -1.59
N GLU A 123 -15.08 -6.17 -1.93
CA GLU A 123 -15.43 -5.70 -3.27
C GLU A 123 -14.64 -4.46 -3.70
N ARG A 124 -14.69 -4.16 -4.99
CA ARG A 124 -14.29 -2.84 -5.54
C ARG A 124 -15.41 -1.85 -5.31
N ALA A 125 -15.05 -0.59 -5.06
CA ALA A 125 -16.01 0.49 -4.96
C ALA A 125 -15.75 1.52 -6.06
N GLU A 126 -16.76 1.85 -6.84
CA GLU A 126 -16.64 2.80 -7.94
C GLU A 126 -16.15 4.17 -7.44
N GLY A 127 -15.14 4.73 -8.13
CA GLY A 127 -14.53 6.01 -7.75
C GLY A 127 -13.68 5.98 -6.48
N ARG A 128 -13.57 4.84 -5.80
CA ARG A 128 -12.80 4.68 -4.56
C ARG A 128 -11.76 3.55 -4.70
N PRO A 129 -10.52 3.87 -5.10
CA PRO A 129 -9.47 2.86 -5.33
C PRO A 129 -9.18 2.00 -4.10
N GLY A 130 -8.85 0.72 -4.32
CA GLY A 130 -8.59 -0.27 -3.28
C GLY A 130 -9.76 -1.22 -3.07
N VAL A 131 -9.71 -2.01 -1.99
CA VAL A 131 -10.72 -3.06 -1.71
C VAL A 131 -11.47 -2.73 -0.43
N TRP A 132 -12.79 -2.98 -0.45
CA TRP A 132 -13.73 -2.55 0.57
C TRP A 132 -14.57 -3.70 1.10
N VAL A 133 -14.99 -3.60 2.35
CA VAL A 133 -16.00 -4.45 2.99
C VAL A 133 -17.15 -3.52 3.41
N GLY A 134 -18.20 -3.44 2.60
CA GLY A 134 -19.22 -2.43 2.73
C GLY A 134 -18.61 -1.01 2.68
N PRO A 135 -18.88 -0.12 3.66
CA PRO A 135 -18.33 1.24 3.65
C PRO A 135 -16.86 1.32 4.13
N ARG A 136 -16.28 0.24 4.64
CA ARG A 136 -14.98 0.22 5.31
C ARG A 136 -13.87 -0.30 4.39
N LYS A 137 -12.71 0.36 4.41
CA LYS A 137 -11.59 0.02 3.55
C LYS A 137 -10.74 -1.10 4.15
N LEU A 138 -10.61 -2.20 3.42
CA LEU A 138 -9.77 -3.34 3.76
C LEU A 138 -8.34 -3.18 3.22
N CYS A 139 -8.20 -2.65 1.99
CA CYS A 139 -6.92 -2.54 1.32
C CYS A 139 -6.75 -1.19 0.62
N SER A 140 -5.60 -0.58 0.80
CA SER A 140 -5.16 0.60 0.05
C SER A 140 -4.19 0.21 -1.06
N ILE A 141 -4.24 0.93 -2.19
CA ILE A 141 -3.33 0.74 -3.32
C ILE A 141 -2.76 2.09 -3.72
N GLY A 142 -1.44 2.18 -3.74
CA GLY A 142 -0.73 3.38 -4.19
C GLY A 142 0.58 2.98 -4.86
N MET A 143 0.68 3.20 -6.17
CA MET A 143 1.81 2.75 -6.98
C MET A 143 2.50 3.91 -7.68
N GLY A 144 3.78 3.72 -8.00
CA GLY A 144 4.55 4.53 -8.93
C GLY A 144 4.93 3.71 -10.16
N VAL A 145 5.21 4.40 -11.27
CA VAL A 145 5.71 3.77 -12.52
C VAL A 145 6.82 4.61 -13.10
N LYS A 146 7.98 3.99 -13.36
CA LYS A 146 9.12 4.61 -14.02
C LYS A 146 9.50 3.80 -15.24
N ARG A 147 9.37 4.39 -16.45
CA ARG A 147 9.70 3.72 -17.72
C ARG A 147 9.04 2.33 -17.88
N GLY A 148 7.80 2.20 -17.40
CA GLY A 148 7.05 0.95 -17.48
C GLY A 148 7.41 -0.09 -16.40
N VAL A 149 8.25 0.23 -15.42
CA VAL A 149 8.48 -0.62 -14.24
C VAL A 149 7.75 -0.02 -13.03
N THR A 150 7.04 -0.85 -12.30
CA THR A 150 6.23 -0.46 -11.13
C THR A 150 7.05 -0.50 -9.84
N TRP A 151 6.61 0.23 -8.83
CA TRP A 151 7.12 0.24 -7.47
C TRP A 151 6.01 0.65 -6.49
N HIS A 152 6.23 0.51 -5.18
CA HIS A 152 5.15 0.50 -4.22
C HIS A 152 4.08 -0.51 -4.60
N GLY A 153 2.87 -0.41 -4.04
CA GLY A 153 1.86 -1.40 -4.34
C GLY A 153 0.63 -1.31 -3.47
N LEU A 154 0.31 -2.39 -2.75
CA LEU A 154 -0.86 -2.48 -1.88
C LEU A 154 -0.48 -2.68 -0.42
N SER A 155 -1.43 -2.31 0.46
CA SER A 155 -1.41 -2.66 1.87
C SER A 155 -2.80 -3.16 2.29
N MET A 156 -2.88 -4.39 2.80
CA MET A 156 -4.10 -5.05 3.26
C MET A 156 -4.07 -5.18 4.78
N ASN A 157 -5.10 -4.69 5.45
CA ASN A 157 -5.22 -4.81 6.89
C ASN A 157 -5.62 -6.24 7.26
N VAL A 158 -4.80 -6.93 8.06
CA VAL A 158 -5.04 -8.30 8.48
C VAL A 158 -5.51 -8.34 9.93
N SER A 159 -4.72 -7.78 10.86
CA SER A 159 -5.06 -7.81 12.28
C SER A 159 -6.20 -6.86 12.65
N LYS A 160 -6.82 -7.12 13.82
CA LYS A 160 -7.95 -6.33 14.35
C LYS A 160 -7.62 -4.86 14.59
N ASP A 161 -6.38 -4.57 14.96
CA ASP A 161 -5.97 -3.21 15.31
C ASP A 161 -5.78 -2.37 14.03
N THR A 162 -6.73 -1.48 13.80
CA THR A 162 -6.68 -0.48 12.74
C THR A 162 -6.65 0.95 13.32
N GLY A 163 -6.33 1.09 14.60
CA GLY A 163 -6.43 2.37 15.33
C GLY A 163 -5.52 3.46 14.78
N LEU A 164 -4.40 3.11 14.12
CA LEU A 164 -3.54 4.09 13.48
C LEU A 164 -4.26 4.89 12.37
N PHE A 165 -5.33 4.37 11.79
CA PHE A 165 -6.14 5.13 10.82
C PHE A 165 -6.99 6.24 11.45
N ASP A 166 -7.21 6.24 12.76
CA ASP A 166 -8.04 7.25 13.44
C ASP A 166 -7.36 8.63 13.48
N ILE A 167 -6.03 8.67 13.31
CA ILE A 167 -5.27 9.93 13.26
C ILE A 167 -5.22 10.57 11.87
N ILE A 168 -5.87 9.97 10.85
CA ILE A 168 -5.88 10.49 9.49
C ILE A 168 -7.28 10.49 8.87
N THR A 169 -7.52 11.37 7.88
CA THR A 169 -8.63 11.19 6.93
C THR A 169 -8.18 10.21 5.85
N LEU A 170 -8.66 8.99 5.91
CA LEU A 170 -8.23 7.87 5.09
C LEU A 170 -8.33 8.20 3.59
N CYS A 171 -7.18 8.31 2.90
CA CYS A 171 -7.09 8.69 1.48
C CYS A 171 -7.78 10.03 1.13
N GLY A 172 -8.01 10.93 2.09
CA GLY A 172 -8.79 12.16 1.88
C GLY A 172 -10.30 11.93 1.70
N LEU A 173 -10.81 10.73 1.97
CA LEU A 173 -12.23 10.37 1.82
C LEU A 173 -12.96 10.59 3.16
N ARG A 174 -13.71 11.68 3.27
CA ARG A 174 -14.49 11.98 4.48
C ARG A 174 -15.50 10.87 4.78
N GLY A 175 -15.51 10.41 6.02
CA GLY A 175 -16.43 9.36 6.49
C GLY A 175 -16.01 7.93 6.15
N ALA A 176 -14.88 7.73 5.45
CA ALA A 176 -14.33 6.40 5.26
C ALA A 176 -13.58 5.94 6.53
N SER A 177 -13.82 4.71 6.95
CA SER A 177 -13.09 4.05 8.03
C SER A 177 -12.33 2.82 7.52
N ALA A 178 -11.37 2.35 8.31
CA ALA A 178 -10.64 1.13 8.00
C ALA A 178 -11.32 -0.10 8.60
N THR A 179 -11.10 -1.26 7.99
CA THR A 179 -11.40 -2.58 8.54
C THR A 179 -10.25 -3.53 8.24
N SER A 180 -10.30 -4.75 8.75
CA SER A 180 -9.32 -5.79 8.55
C SER A 180 -9.97 -7.15 8.30
N LEU A 181 -9.19 -8.18 7.99
CA LEU A 181 -9.70 -9.54 7.83
C LEU A 181 -10.23 -10.12 9.14
N GLU A 182 -9.71 -9.69 10.30
CA GLU A 182 -10.11 -10.18 11.63
C GLU A 182 -11.26 -9.37 12.27
N LYS A 183 -11.74 -8.32 11.61
CA LYS A 183 -12.91 -7.51 12.02
C LYS A 183 -14.14 -8.02 11.29
#